data_cf829c869c86d82cde49986f6ef1dc99
#
_entry.id   cf829c869c86d82cde49986f6ef1dc99
#
_cell.length_a   1.000
_cell.length_b   1.000
_cell.length_c   1.000
_cell.angle_alpha   90.00
_cell.angle_beta   90.00
_cell.angle_gamma   90.00
#
_symmetry.space_group_name_H-M   'P 1'
#
loop_
_entity.id
_entity.type
_entity.pdbx_description
1 polymer ?
#
loop_
_entity_poly.entity_id
_entity_poly.type
_entity_poly.pdbx_seq_one_letter_code
_entity_poly.pdbx_strand_id
1 'polypeptide(L)'
;MPPFDPAAWSRQLFRRPDAELPFDPSLVPHGAALLPDSCFYIDALKGLVPPEVAALVRTPTRPLLHSTVCRAELAAGSAKLPLTDPRTPVSRARIASMLARMPGERLVQPSAAAWDDAGALAGTLARTQVLAKGDHLTLILDAAVLLTALERDAAVLTANVRDFDLLLQLRPEARVLLYRPLPSGLRGGPVSVG
;
A
#
# COMPACT_ATOMS: atom_id res chain seq x y z
N MET A 1 9.94 -17.13 3.94
CA MET A 1 9.47 -16.31 5.08
C MET A 1 8.97 -17.25 6.17
N PRO A 2 9.40 -17.12 7.45
CA PRO A 2 8.82 -17.92 8.52
C PRO A 2 7.36 -17.53 8.76
N PRO A 3 6.47 -18.50 9.10
CA PRO A 3 5.08 -18.21 9.40
C PRO A 3 4.96 -17.25 10.60
N PHE A 4 3.92 -16.42 10.59
CA PHE A 4 3.64 -15.52 11.70
C PHE A 4 3.05 -16.28 12.88
N ASP A 5 3.61 -16.06 14.07
CA ASP A 5 3.08 -16.65 15.32
C ASP A 5 2.20 -15.63 16.08
N PRO A 6 0.86 -15.75 16.03
CA PRO A 6 -0.05 -14.86 16.77
C PRO A 6 0.09 -14.96 18.31
N ALA A 7 0.60 -16.09 18.83
CA ALA A 7 0.73 -16.30 20.28
C ALA A 7 1.85 -15.47 20.91
N ALA A 8 2.84 -15.09 20.11
CA ALA A 8 3.93 -14.22 20.54
C ALA A 8 3.46 -12.78 20.88
N TRP A 9 2.24 -12.40 20.48
CA TRP A 9 1.74 -11.04 20.58
C TRP A 9 0.50 -10.94 21.46
N SER A 10 0.69 -10.53 22.72
CA SER A 10 -0.37 -10.37 23.72
C SER A 10 -0.61 -8.92 24.14
N ARG A 11 0.29 -8.00 23.78
CA ARG A 11 0.23 -6.60 24.22
C ARG A 11 -0.40 -5.71 23.15
N GLN A 12 -1.05 -4.65 23.60
CA GLN A 12 -1.46 -3.55 22.73
C GLN A 12 -0.22 -2.88 22.14
N LEU A 13 -0.24 -2.65 20.82
CA LEU A 13 0.77 -1.86 20.14
C LEU A 13 0.37 -0.38 20.16
N PHE A 14 1.35 0.48 20.32
CA PHE A 14 1.15 1.92 20.25
C PHE A 14 1.79 2.45 18.96
N ARG A 15 1.20 3.50 18.42
CA ARG A 15 1.78 4.17 17.27
C ARG A 15 3.10 4.81 17.64
N ARG A 16 4.07 4.62 16.77
CA ARG A 16 5.37 5.26 16.89
C ARG A 16 5.27 6.74 16.50
N PRO A 17 6.10 7.61 17.11
CA PRO A 17 6.22 8.99 16.68
C PRO A 17 6.76 9.07 15.24
N ASP A 18 6.44 10.13 14.52
CA ASP A 18 6.85 10.33 13.12
C ASP A 18 8.37 10.20 12.91
N ALA A 19 9.17 10.58 13.89
CA ALA A 19 10.64 10.47 13.82
C ALA A 19 11.16 9.03 13.76
N GLU A 20 10.36 8.05 14.16
CA GLU A 20 10.70 6.61 14.12
C GLU A 20 10.09 5.91 12.89
N LEU A 21 9.32 6.64 12.08
CA LEU A 21 8.63 6.08 10.93
C LEU A 21 9.49 6.19 9.66
N PRO A 22 9.39 5.23 8.73
CA PRO A 22 10.23 5.15 7.54
C PRO A 22 9.75 6.12 6.43
N PHE A 23 9.88 7.42 6.65
CA PHE A 23 9.61 8.46 5.65
C PHE A 23 10.81 8.79 4.76
N ASP A 24 12.02 8.34 5.13
CA ASP A 24 13.23 8.62 4.37
C ASP A 24 13.39 7.62 3.21
N PRO A 25 13.39 8.08 1.94
CA PRO A 25 13.61 7.23 0.78
C PRO A 25 14.96 6.50 0.78
N SER A 26 15.96 6.98 1.51
CA SER A 26 17.27 6.34 1.62
C SER A 26 17.22 5.01 2.37
N LEU A 27 16.17 4.76 3.14
CA LEU A 27 15.92 3.48 3.83
C LEU A 27 15.59 2.34 2.84
N VAL A 28 15.18 2.67 1.60
CA VAL A 28 14.92 1.68 0.57
C VAL A 28 16.20 1.41 -0.21
N PRO A 29 16.75 0.18 -0.18
CA PRO A 29 18.00 -0.16 -0.85
C PRO A 29 18.01 0.24 -2.33
N HIS A 30 19.18 0.62 -2.84
CA HIS A 30 19.30 1.01 -4.23
C HIS A 30 18.93 -0.17 -5.14
N GLY A 31 18.09 0.07 -6.14
CA GLY A 31 17.60 -0.98 -7.04
C GLY A 31 16.49 -1.90 -6.49
N ALA A 32 16.15 -1.81 -5.20
CA ALA A 32 15.03 -2.58 -4.66
C ALA A 32 13.72 -2.20 -5.35
N ALA A 33 12.89 -3.20 -5.65
CA ALA A 33 11.58 -2.96 -6.24
C ALA A 33 10.65 -2.19 -5.29
N LEU A 34 9.72 -1.42 -5.86
CA LEU A 34 8.64 -0.79 -5.12
C LEU A 34 7.32 -1.49 -5.41
N LEU A 35 6.50 -1.68 -4.40
CA LEU A 35 5.13 -2.16 -4.48
C LEU A 35 4.20 -1.07 -3.93
N PRO A 36 3.63 -0.20 -4.78
CA PRO A 36 2.71 0.82 -4.31
C PRO A 36 1.41 0.20 -3.77
N ASP A 37 0.94 0.74 -2.66
CA ASP A 37 -0.38 0.47 -2.12
C ASP A 37 -1.48 1.22 -2.89
N SER A 38 -2.75 0.86 -2.69
CA SER A 38 -3.91 1.46 -3.36
C SER A 38 -4.01 2.98 -3.13
N CYS A 39 -3.65 3.47 -1.95
CA CYS A 39 -3.63 4.91 -1.66
C CYS A 39 -2.68 5.69 -2.58
N PHE A 40 -1.52 5.13 -2.95
CA PHE A 40 -0.60 5.76 -3.89
C PHE A 40 -1.24 5.99 -5.26
N TYR A 41 -1.97 5.01 -5.79
CA TYR A 41 -2.64 5.14 -7.09
C TYR A 41 -3.75 6.19 -7.05
N ILE A 42 -4.49 6.26 -5.93
CA ILE A 42 -5.52 7.26 -5.70
C ILE A 42 -4.90 8.66 -5.65
N ASP A 43 -3.78 8.82 -4.95
CA ASP A 43 -3.06 10.09 -4.87
C ASP A 43 -2.46 10.49 -6.23
N ALA A 44 -1.94 9.53 -7.00
CA ALA A 44 -1.46 9.77 -8.37
C ALA A 44 -2.59 10.28 -9.29
N LEU A 45 -3.78 9.68 -9.21
CA LEU A 45 -4.96 10.14 -9.96
C LEU A 45 -5.42 11.55 -9.56
N LYS A 46 -5.23 11.92 -8.29
CA LYS A 46 -5.56 13.24 -7.75
C LYS A 46 -4.46 14.28 -7.96
N GLY A 47 -3.25 13.87 -8.34
CA GLY A 47 -2.06 14.73 -8.44
C GLY A 47 -1.52 15.14 -7.07
N LEU A 48 -1.66 14.27 -6.06
CA LEU A 48 -1.25 14.53 -4.67
C LEU A 48 0.05 13.84 -4.29
N VAL A 49 0.70 13.10 -5.22
CA VAL A 49 1.99 12.45 -4.95
C VAL A 49 3.09 13.51 -4.88
N PRO A 50 3.90 13.54 -3.80
CA PRO A 50 5.01 14.46 -3.65
C PRO A 50 6.06 14.29 -4.77
N PRO A 51 6.74 15.37 -5.19
CA PRO A 51 7.74 15.32 -6.28
C PRO A 51 8.87 14.32 -6.05
N GLU A 52 9.36 14.21 -4.82
CA GLU A 52 10.41 13.26 -4.41
C GLU A 52 9.95 11.81 -4.54
N VAL A 53 8.71 11.50 -4.17
CA VAL A 53 8.09 10.17 -4.33
C VAL A 53 7.87 9.87 -5.82
N ALA A 54 7.40 10.86 -6.58
CA ALA A 54 7.23 10.73 -8.02
C ALA A 54 8.56 10.50 -8.75
N ALA A 55 9.64 11.14 -8.31
CA ALA A 55 10.99 10.93 -8.84
C ALA A 55 11.48 9.50 -8.54
N LEU A 56 11.26 9.02 -7.31
CA LEU A 56 11.64 7.68 -6.90
C LEU A 56 10.96 6.60 -7.77
N VAL A 57 9.66 6.73 -8.00
CA VAL A 57 8.87 5.79 -8.83
C VAL A 57 9.31 5.80 -10.30
N ARG A 58 9.80 6.94 -10.81
CA ARG A 58 10.29 7.07 -12.19
C ARG A 58 11.74 6.64 -12.37
N THR A 59 12.43 6.22 -11.32
CA THR A 59 13.82 5.78 -11.40
C THR A 59 13.93 4.49 -12.23
N PRO A 60 14.61 4.48 -13.40
CA PRO A 60 14.58 3.33 -14.31
C PRO A 60 15.17 2.05 -13.73
N THR A 61 16.12 2.18 -12.81
CA THR A 61 16.80 1.05 -12.16
C THR A 61 15.99 0.44 -11.02
N ARG A 62 14.80 0.96 -10.73
CA ARG A 62 13.95 0.53 -9.64
C ARG A 62 12.65 -0.06 -10.20
N PRO A 63 12.49 -1.39 -10.19
CA PRO A 63 11.27 -2.01 -10.69
C PRO A 63 10.03 -1.54 -9.90
N LEU A 64 8.96 -1.19 -10.62
CA LEU A 64 7.66 -0.91 -10.05
C LEU A 64 6.80 -2.16 -10.23
N LEU A 65 6.46 -2.82 -9.12
CA LEU A 65 5.55 -3.96 -9.09
C LEU A 65 4.13 -3.48 -8.79
N HIS A 66 3.13 -4.26 -9.21
CA HIS A 66 1.73 -3.93 -9.00
C HIS A 66 1.02 -5.10 -8.31
N SER A 67 0.41 -4.84 -7.14
CA SER A 67 -0.34 -5.87 -6.41
C SER A 67 -1.69 -6.15 -7.07
N THR A 68 -2.04 -7.42 -7.22
CA THR A 68 -3.41 -7.83 -7.61
C THR A 68 -4.44 -7.44 -6.56
N VAL A 69 -4.04 -7.37 -5.28
CA VAL A 69 -4.88 -6.87 -4.17
C VAL A 69 -5.26 -5.42 -4.42
N CYS A 70 -4.25 -4.53 -4.63
CA CYS A 70 -4.50 -3.11 -4.91
C CYS A 70 -5.32 -2.89 -6.19
N ARG A 71 -5.10 -3.74 -7.22
CA ARG A 71 -5.94 -3.71 -8.44
C ARG A 71 -7.41 -3.98 -8.12
N ALA A 72 -7.69 -4.98 -7.28
CA ALA A 72 -9.06 -5.32 -6.87
C ALA A 72 -9.70 -4.17 -6.07
N GLU A 73 -8.95 -3.54 -5.16
CA GLU A 73 -9.42 -2.37 -4.39
C GLU A 73 -9.74 -1.18 -5.30
N LEU A 74 -8.88 -0.86 -6.27
CA LEU A 74 -9.12 0.21 -7.24
C LEU A 74 -10.35 -0.07 -8.11
N ALA A 75 -10.54 -1.32 -8.56
CA ALA A 75 -11.71 -1.74 -9.31
C ALA A 75 -12.98 -1.61 -8.46
N ALA A 76 -12.94 -2.08 -7.20
CA ALA A 76 -14.06 -1.95 -6.27
C ALA A 76 -14.37 -0.48 -5.95
N GLY A 77 -13.33 0.36 -5.74
CA GLY A 77 -13.48 1.80 -5.55
C GLY A 77 -14.14 2.47 -6.76
N SER A 78 -13.74 2.10 -7.98
CA SER A 78 -14.37 2.56 -9.22
C SER A 78 -15.85 2.19 -9.29
N ALA A 79 -16.20 0.95 -8.92
CA ALA A 79 -17.59 0.48 -8.95
C ALA A 79 -18.48 1.18 -7.92
N LYS A 80 -17.94 1.58 -6.78
CA LYS A 80 -18.65 2.30 -5.71
C LYS A 80 -18.93 3.78 -6.02
N LEU A 81 -18.34 4.35 -7.08
CA LEU A 81 -18.57 5.77 -7.43
C LEU A 81 -20.06 6.04 -7.74
N PRO A 82 -20.66 7.11 -7.17
CA PRO A 82 -22.06 7.43 -7.35
C PRO A 82 -22.42 7.63 -8.82
N LEU A 83 -23.43 6.95 -9.32
CA LEU A 83 -23.86 7.06 -10.74
C LEU A 83 -24.42 8.45 -11.08
N THR A 84 -24.92 9.16 -10.07
CA THR A 84 -25.49 10.50 -10.20
C THR A 84 -24.46 11.62 -10.23
N ASP A 85 -23.21 11.37 -9.88
CA ASP A 85 -22.14 12.38 -9.95
C ASP A 85 -21.64 12.51 -11.40
N PRO A 86 -21.74 13.70 -12.03
CA PRO A 86 -21.30 13.91 -13.42
C PRO A 86 -19.79 13.65 -13.64
N ARG A 87 -18.99 13.62 -12.58
CA ARG A 87 -17.55 13.32 -12.64
C ARG A 87 -17.28 11.81 -12.70
N THR A 88 -18.25 10.97 -12.37
CA THR A 88 -18.07 9.50 -12.27
C THR A 88 -17.58 8.88 -13.58
N PRO A 89 -18.12 9.18 -14.78
CA PRO A 89 -17.62 8.58 -16.02
C PRO A 89 -16.13 8.87 -16.26
N VAL A 90 -15.71 10.10 -16.03
CA VAL A 90 -14.30 10.52 -16.19
C VAL A 90 -13.41 9.82 -15.17
N SER A 91 -13.83 9.74 -13.91
CA SER A 91 -13.09 9.08 -12.84
C SER A 91 -12.92 7.59 -13.14
N ARG A 92 -13.97 6.90 -13.56
CA ARG A 92 -13.92 5.49 -13.97
C ARG A 92 -12.99 5.27 -15.16
N ALA A 93 -13.06 6.10 -16.19
CA ALA A 93 -12.17 6.01 -17.35
C ALA A 93 -10.70 6.18 -16.95
N ARG A 94 -10.38 7.10 -16.04
CA ARG A 94 -9.02 7.30 -15.53
C ARG A 94 -8.52 6.09 -14.75
N ILE A 95 -9.34 5.50 -13.88
CA ILE A 95 -8.98 4.27 -13.13
C ILE A 95 -8.79 3.12 -14.12
N ALA A 96 -9.70 2.90 -15.07
CA ALA A 96 -9.59 1.85 -16.07
C ALA A 96 -8.31 2.00 -16.90
N SER A 97 -7.99 3.22 -17.36
CA SER A 97 -6.74 3.51 -18.07
C SER A 97 -5.50 3.22 -17.23
N MET A 98 -5.52 3.53 -15.93
CA MET A 98 -4.41 3.22 -15.02
C MET A 98 -4.23 1.71 -14.88
N LEU A 99 -5.30 0.96 -14.64
CA LEU A 99 -5.27 -0.49 -14.51
C LEU A 99 -4.77 -1.19 -15.80
N ALA A 100 -5.17 -0.66 -16.97
CA ALA A 100 -4.74 -1.18 -18.27
C ALA A 100 -3.24 -0.97 -18.56
N ARG A 101 -2.61 0.03 -17.94
CA ARG A 101 -1.17 0.30 -18.09
C ARG A 101 -0.27 -0.48 -17.14
N MET A 102 -0.82 -1.24 -16.20
CA MET A 102 -0.03 -2.10 -15.32
C MET A 102 0.42 -3.35 -16.10
N PRO A 103 1.72 -3.52 -16.41
CA PRO A 103 2.19 -4.63 -17.24
C PRO A 103 1.99 -5.97 -16.53
N GLY A 104 1.57 -6.99 -17.28
CA GLY A 104 1.27 -8.31 -16.73
C GLY A 104 2.47 -8.97 -16.03
N GLU A 105 3.67 -8.79 -16.58
CA GLU A 105 4.92 -9.31 -16.04
C GLU A 105 5.36 -8.63 -14.72
N ARG A 106 4.76 -7.50 -14.38
CA ARG A 106 4.99 -6.79 -13.11
C ARG A 106 3.85 -6.95 -12.12
N LEU A 107 2.82 -7.72 -12.48
CA LEU A 107 1.75 -8.06 -11.56
C LEU A 107 2.21 -9.14 -10.59
N VAL A 108 2.02 -8.88 -9.31
CA VAL A 108 2.35 -9.81 -8.23
C VAL A 108 1.11 -10.06 -7.37
N GLN A 109 1.02 -11.28 -6.86
CA GLN A 109 -0.07 -11.70 -5.98
C GLN A 109 0.48 -12.33 -4.71
N PRO A 110 -0.24 -12.25 -3.59
CA PRO A 110 0.10 -12.98 -2.37
C PRO A 110 0.08 -14.49 -2.63
N SER A 111 1.03 -15.23 -2.07
CA SER A 111 0.93 -16.69 -2.00
C SER A 111 -0.18 -17.11 -1.02
N ALA A 112 -0.54 -18.40 -1.02
CA ALA A 112 -1.46 -18.94 -0.01
C ALA A 112 -0.95 -18.69 1.42
N ALA A 113 0.35 -18.90 1.66
CA ALA A 113 0.97 -18.64 2.95
C ALA A 113 0.92 -17.16 3.34
N ALA A 114 1.09 -16.24 2.37
CA ALA A 114 0.94 -14.80 2.63
C ALA A 114 -0.51 -14.44 2.99
N TRP A 115 -1.51 -15.07 2.39
CA TRP A 115 -2.92 -14.89 2.77
C TRP A 115 -3.22 -15.41 4.18
N ASP A 116 -2.70 -16.59 4.55
CA ASP A 116 -2.85 -17.16 5.88
C ASP A 116 -2.23 -16.25 6.94
N ASP A 117 -0.99 -15.80 6.70
CA ASP A 117 -0.30 -14.85 7.58
C ASP A 117 -0.98 -13.48 7.63
N ALA A 118 -1.55 -12.99 6.52
CA ALA A 118 -2.31 -11.72 6.51
C ALA A 118 -3.55 -11.80 7.40
N GLY A 119 -4.27 -12.92 7.34
CA GLY A 119 -5.38 -13.20 8.26
C GLY A 119 -4.93 -13.23 9.72
N ALA A 120 -3.81 -13.90 10.01
CA ALA A 120 -3.25 -14.00 11.35
C ALA A 120 -2.77 -12.64 11.91
N LEU A 121 -2.11 -11.80 11.08
CA LEU A 121 -1.70 -10.45 11.44
C LEU A 121 -2.92 -9.57 11.75
N ALA A 122 -3.91 -9.55 10.86
CA ALA A 122 -5.12 -8.75 11.05
C ALA A 122 -5.92 -9.23 12.29
N GLY A 123 -6.03 -10.53 12.49
CA GLY A 123 -6.65 -11.12 13.69
C GLY A 123 -5.92 -10.74 14.98
N THR A 124 -4.57 -10.72 14.96
CA THR A 124 -3.75 -10.30 16.09
C THR A 124 -3.99 -8.82 16.41
N LEU A 125 -4.00 -7.95 15.40
CA LEU A 125 -4.29 -6.54 15.59
C LEU A 125 -5.73 -6.33 16.06
N ALA A 126 -6.72 -7.06 15.52
CA ALA A 126 -8.11 -6.99 15.99
C ALA A 126 -8.24 -7.39 17.48
N ARG A 127 -7.45 -8.34 17.93
CA ARG A 127 -7.44 -8.80 19.33
C ARG A 127 -6.71 -7.83 20.26
N THR A 128 -5.65 -7.21 19.80
CA THR A 128 -4.76 -6.38 20.62
C THR A 128 -5.05 -4.86 20.49
N GLN A 129 -5.81 -4.45 19.47
CA GLN A 129 -6.15 -3.05 19.21
C GLN A 129 -7.67 -2.83 19.32
N VAL A 130 -8.07 -1.60 19.64
CA VAL A 130 -9.45 -1.16 19.49
C VAL A 130 -9.67 -0.78 18.03
N LEU A 131 -10.18 -1.71 17.23
CA LEU A 131 -10.50 -1.48 15.82
C LEU A 131 -11.98 -1.10 15.65
N ALA A 132 -12.27 -0.20 14.72
CA ALA A 132 -13.63 0.07 14.31
C ALA A 132 -14.22 -1.12 13.53
N LYS A 133 -15.57 -1.26 13.60
CA LYS A 133 -16.27 -2.32 12.86
C LYS A 133 -16.05 -2.14 11.36
N GLY A 134 -15.44 -3.14 10.74
CA GLY A 134 -15.10 -3.12 9.28
C GLY A 134 -13.62 -2.90 8.97
N ASP A 135 -12.82 -2.35 9.87
CA ASP A 135 -11.39 -2.13 9.66
C ASP A 135 -10.62 -3.45 9.48
N HIS A 136 -11.14 -4.55 10.01
CA HIS A 136 -10.50 -5.86 9.94
C HIS A 136 -10.25 -6.35 8.49
N LEU A 137 -11.23 -6.18 7.59
CA LEU A 137 -11.06 -6.58 6.18
C LEU A 137 -10.03 -5.73 5.45
N THR A 138 -10.04 -4.42 5.70
CA THR A 138 -9.04 -3.51 5.13
C THR A 138 -7.64 -3.89 5.61
N LEU A 139 -7.51 -4.21 6.88
CA LEU A 139 -6.25 -4.61 7.47
C LEU A 139 -5.69 -5.94 6.91
N ILE A 140 -6.57 -6.90 6.55
CA ILE A 140 -6.16 -8.12 5.85
C ILE A 140 -5.55 -7.76 4.48
N LEU A 141 -6.16 -6.84 3.74
CA LEU A 141 -5.67 -6.43 2.43
C LEU A 141 -4.32 -5.70 2.54
N ASP A 142 -4.18 -4.78 3.50
CA ASP A 142 -2.92 -4.09 3.80
C ASP A 142 -1.80 -5.08 4.18
N ALA A 143 -2.12 -6.04 5.04
CA ALA A 143 -1.20 -7.11 5.42
C ALA A 143 -0.80 -7.99 4.23
N ALA A 144 -1.75 -8.33 3.35
CA ALA A 144 -1.48 -9.10 2.14
C ALA A 144 -0.55 -8.33 1.18
N VAL A 145 -0.70 -7.02 1.05
CA VAL A 145 0.22 -6.16 0.28
C VAL A 145 1.62 -6.17 0.91
N LEU A 146 1.72 -5.99 2.23
CA LEU A 146 2.99 -6.01 2.95
C LEU A 146 3.73 -7.35 2.76
N LEU A 147 3.02 -8.47 2.94
CA LEU A 147 3.60 -9.80 2.82
C LEU A 147 3.98 -10.13 1.38
N THR A 148 3.20 -9.66 0.40
CA THR A 148 3.59 -9.77 -1.03
C THR A 148 4.88 -9.01 -1.31
N ALA A 149 5.04 -7.81 -0.76
CA ALA A 149 6.29 -7.05 -0.90
C ALA A 149 7.47 -7.80 -0.28
N LEU A 150 7.27 -8.37 0.92
CA LEU A 150 8.29 -9.16 1.61
C LEU A 150 8.70 -10.41 0.80
N GLU A 151 7.75 -11.14 0.22
CA GLU A 151 8.02 -12.30 -0.67
C GLU A 151 8.82 -11.92 -1.93
N ARG A 152 8.71 -10.67 -2.36
CA ARG A 152 9.36 -10.13 -3.58
C ARG A 152 10.61 -9.31 -3.31
N ASP A 153 11.08 -9.27 -2.06
CA ASP A 153 12.18 -8.38 -1.61
C ASP A 153 11.97 -6.92 -2.02
N ALA A 154 10.70 -6.49 -2.08
CA ALA A 154 10.27 -5.15 -2.45
C ALA A 154 9.97 -4.29 -1.22
N ALA A 155 9.91 -2.98 -1.40
CA ALA A 155 9.41 -2.05 -0.41
C ALA A 155 8.00 -1.60 -0.75
N VAL A 156 7.08 -1.64 0.22
CA VAL A 156 5.75 -1.03 0.07
C VAL A 156 5.89 0.48 0.04
N LEU A 157 5.20 1.14 -0.90
CA LEU A 157 5.11 2.60 -0.96
C LEU A 157 3.68 3.01 -0.61
N THR A 158 3.48 3.69 0.53
CA THR A 158 2.13 3.98 1.04
C THR A 158 2.03 5.30 1.81
N ALA A 159 0.86 5.93 1.76
CA ALA A 159 0.46 7.04 2.64
C ALA A 159 -0.34 6.56 3.86
N ASN A 160 -0.68 5.27 3.94
CA ASN A 160 -1.42 4.70 5.07
C ASN A 160 -0.48 4.47 6.26
N VAL A 161 -0.07 5.56 6.90
CA VAL A 161 0.78 5.53 8.11
C VAL A 161 0.11 4.72 9.22
N ARG A 162 -1.21 4.81 9.29
CA ARG A 162 -1.99 4.23 10.39
C ARG A 162 -1.79 2.73 10.51
N ASP A 163 -2.00 2.02 9.45
CA ASP A 163 -2.09 0.57 9.51
C ASP A 163 -0.71 -0.05 9.25
N PHE A 164 0.09 0.57 8.37
CA PHE A 164 1.44 0.07 8.08
C PHE A 164 2.43 0.27 9.24
N ASP A 165 2.24 1.27 10.13
CA ASP A 165 3.06 1.35 11.35
C ASP A 165 2.82 0.13 12.26
N LEU A 166 1.58 -0.26 12.47
CA LEU A 166 1.25 -1.43 13.30
C LEU A 166 1.71 -2.74 12.64
N LEU A 167 1.52 -2.88 11.33
CA LEU A 167 1.98 -4.05 10.58
C LEU A 167 3.51 -4.20 10.62
N LEU A 168 4.26 -3.08 10.52
CA LEU A 168 5.72 -3.08 10.64
C LEU A 168 6.21 -3.48 12.03
N GLN A 169 5.46 -3.18 13.08
CA GLN A 169 5.82 -3.63 14.42
C GLN A 169 5.68 -5.15 14.57
N LEU A 170 4.73 -5.77 13.84
CA LEU A 170 4.54 -7.23 13.80
C LEU A 170 5.49 -7.94 12.81
N ARG A 171 5.90 -7.25 11.75
CA ARG A 171 6.79 -7.77 10.68
C ARG A 171 7.94 -6.78 10.42
N PRO A 172 8.87 -6.62 11.39
CA PRO A 172 9.93 -5.61 11.32
C PRO A 172 10.94 -5.85 10.18
N GLU A 173 10.98 -7.06 9.62
CA GLU A 173 11.79 -7.40 8.44
C GLU A 173 11.22 -6.86 7.13
N ALA A 174 9.94 -6.47 7.10
CA ALA A 174 9.34 -5.88 5.90
C ALA A 174 9.86 -4.44 5.68
N ARG A 175 9.92 -4.05 4.41
CA ARG A 175 10.32 -2.70 4.04
C ARG A 175 9.11 -1.90 3.63
N VAL A 176 8.95 -0.74 4.25
CA VAL A 176 7.89 0.22 3.90
C VAL A 176 8.54 1.59 3.75
N LEU A 177 8.16 2.31 2.71
CA LEU A 177 8.41 3.73 2.56
C LEU A 177 7.08 4.46 2.71
N LEU A 178 6.97 5.21 3.79
CA LEU A 178 5.83 6.08 4.04
C LEU A 178 6.01 7.42 3.33
N TYR A 179 4.90 8.02 2.89
CA TYR A 179 4.90 9.39 2.41
C TYR A 179 3.66 10.14 2.89
N ARG A 180 3.69 11.47 2.82
CA ARG A 180 2.52 12.31 3.08
C ARG A 180 2.04 12.92 1.77
N PRO A 181 0.76 12.73 1.41
CA PRO A 181 0.20 13.38 0.22
C PRO A 181 0.32 14.90 0.30
N LEU A 182 0.44 15.54 -0.85
CA LEU A 182 0.40 17.00 -0.93
C LEU A 182 -0.96 17.52 -0.40
N PRO A 183 -0.96 18.67 0.29
CA PRO A 183 -2.19 19.33 0.71
C PRO A 183 -3.14 19.61 -0.46
N SER A 184 -4.44 19.55 -0.19
CA SER A 184 -5.46 19.91 -1.18
C SER A 184 -5.22 21.36 -1.65
N GLY A 185 -4.99 21.52 -2.97
CA GLY A 185 -4.66 22.83 -3.57
C GLY A 185 -3.24 22.89 -4.16
N LEU A 186 -2.31 22.10 -3.68
CA LEU A 186 -1.04 21.85 -4.34
C LEU A 186 -1.19 20.65 -5.29
N ARG A 187 -0.60 20.74 -6.48
CA ARG A 187 -0.59 19.62 -7.42
C ARG A 187 0.84 19.21 -7.70
N GLY A 188 1.12 17.93 -7.48
CA GLY A 188 2.32 17.29 -7.99
C GLY A 188 2.23 17.11 -9.51
N GLY A 189 3.38 16.88 -10.15
CA GLY A 189 3.43 16.52 -11.56
C GLY A 189 2.77 15.16 -11.83
N PRO A 190 2.47 14.85 -13.12
CA PRO A 190 1.90 13.56 -13.49
C PRO A 190 2.86 12.43 -13.12
N VAL A 191 2.33 11.37 -12.50
CA VAL A 191 3.08 10.14 -12.22
C VAL A 191 2.62 9.08 -13.21
N SER A 192 3.55 8.60 -14.05
CA SER A 192 3.29 7.42 -14.88
C SER A 192 3.52 6.17 -14.04
N VAL A 193 2.57 5.27 -14.04
CA VAL A 193 2.60 4.00 -13.27
C VAL A 193 2.63 2.77 -14.18
N GLY A 194 3.06 2.93 -15.42
CA GLY A 194 3.19 1.86 -16.40
C GLY A 194 4.54 1.86 -17.09
#